data_1f6e1c3819d35e81177609bb0d00ef5a
#
_entry.id   1f6e1c3819d35e81177609bb0d00ef5a
#
_cell.length_a   1.000
_cell.length_b   1.000
_cell.length_c   1.000
_cell.angle_alpha   90.00
_cell.angle_beta   90.00
_cell.angle_gamma   90.00
#
_symmetry.space_group_name_H-M   'P 1'
#
loop_
_entity.id
_entity.type
_entity.pdbx_description
1 polymer ?
#
loop_
_entity_poly.entity_id
_entity_poly.type
_entity_poly.pdbx_seq_one_letter_code
_entity_poly.pdbx_strand_id
1 'polypeptide(L)'
;VVHLPGHAAGLVAYETVSADGSPADPAEAFVGDAILPQYTPNVGGADLRVDRPLAQYVDSLDRLAACDLDRAWPGHRDPIDDPSGRAGEIRTHHVERTRRVIGALDDHGPADTWTVSARLFGELEEIHILHGPGEAFAHLEHLERHGIVERDGAEYRLIDPDPDVPALFPKTQY
;
A
#
# COMPACT_ATOMS: atom_id res chain seq x y z
N VAL A 1 -18.20 -9.86 4.06
CA VAL A 1 -17.00 -9.91 3.17
C VAL A 1 -16.70 -8.51 2.72
N VAL A 2 -15.46 -8.06 2.87
CA VAL A 2 -14.99 -6.73 2.53
C VAL A 2 -13.94 -6.84 1.42
N HIS A 3 -14.12 -6.11 0.31
CA HIS A 3 -13.15 -6.07 -0.78
C HIS A 3 -12.03 -5.09 -0.47
N LEU A 4 -10.77 -5.57 -0.52
CA LEU A 4 -9.56 -4.85 -0.10
C LEU A 4 -8.48 -4.87 -1.20
N PRO A 5 -8.73 -4.29 -2.39
CA PRO A 5 -7.76 -4.29 -3.48
C PRO A 5 -6.53 -3.44 -3.16
N GLY A 6 -5.44 -3.70 -3.89
CA GLY A 6 -4.17 -2.96 -3.77
C GLY A 6 -2.97 -3.88 -3.80
N HIS A 7 -2.82 -4.77 -2.83
CA HIS A 7 -1.86 -5.87 -2.91
C HIS A 7 -2.22 -6.84 -4.04
N ALA A 8 -3.49 -7.23 -4.13
CA ALA A 8 -4.03 -8.00 -5.24
C ALA A 8 -5.44 -7.52 -5.60
N ALA A 9 -5.82 -7.62 -6.88
CA ALA A 9 -7.08 -7.10 -7.40
C ALA A 9 -8.33 -7.76 -6.76
N GLY A 10 -8.23 -9.04 -6.45
CA GLY A 10 -9.34 -9.83 -5.87
C GLY A 10 -9.22 -10.06 -4.36
N LEU A 11 -8.37 -9.33 -3.65
CA LEU A 11 -8.19 -9.52 -2.21
C LEU A 11 -9.45 -9.12 -1.45
N VAL A 12 -9.90 -9.99 -0.54
CA VAL A 12 -11.06 -9.78 0.32
C VAL A 12 -10.75 -10.16 1.76
N ALA A 13 -11.42 -9.52 2.70
CA ALA A 13 -11.49 -9.98 4.08
C ALA A 13 -12.80 -10.77 4.29
N TYR A 14 -12.72 -11.82 5.09
CA TYR A 14 -13.84 -12.62 5.57
C TYR A 14 -14.01 -12.38 7.06
N GLU A 15 -15.03 -11.61 7.43
CA GLU A 15 -15.42 -11.39 8.82
C GLU A 15 -16.07 -12.66 9.39
N THR A 16 -15.79 -12.96 10.65
CA THR A 16 -16.44 -14.03 11.39
C THR A 16 -17.86 -13.62 11.79
N VAL A 17 -18.74 -14.61 11.88
CA VAL A 17 -20.11 -14.44 12.35
C VAL A 17 -20.45 -15.55 13.36
N SER A 18 -21.35 -15.25 14.29
CA SER A 18 -21.90 -16.21 15.21
C SER A 18 -22.74 -17.26 14.49
N ALA A 19 -23.05 -18.37 15.14
CA ALA A 19 -23.82 -19.48 14.55
C ALA A 19 -25.22 -19.07 14.07
N ASP A 20 -25.80 -18.03 14.63
CA ASP A 20 -27.10 -17.45 14.24
C ASP A 20 -26.97 -16.39 13.11
N GLY A 21 -25.75 -16.13 12.60
CA GLY A 21 -25.47 -15.16 11.56
C GLY A 21 -25.32 -13.71 12.02
N SER A 22 -25.39 -13.45 13.33
CA SER A 22 -25.06 -12.13 13.91
C SER A 22 -23.55 -11.86 13.85
N PRO A 23 -23.09 -10.59 13.95
CA PRO A 23 -21.68 -10.27 14.14
C PRO A 23 -21.08 -11.08 15.30
N ALA A 24 -19.86 -11.61 15.11
CA ALA A 24 -19.17 -12.32 16.17
C ALA A 24 -18.68 -11.34 17.26
N ASP A 25 -18.55 -11.84 18.49
CA ASP A 25 -17.90 -11.15 19.61
C ASP A 25 -16.94 -12.16 20.26
N PRO A 26 -15.61 -11.95 20.16
CA PRO A 26 -14.94 -10.81 19.51
C PRO A 26 -15.08 -10.76 17.98
N ALA A 27 -15.04 -9.54 17.42
CA ALA A 27 -15.09 -9.32 15.99
C ALA A 27 -13.74 -9.64 15.34
N GLU A 28 -13.70 -10.68 14.51
CA GLU A 28 -12.47 -11.14 13.87
C GLU A 28 -12.65 -11.27 12.34
N ALA A 29 -11.54 -11.17 11.60
CA ALA A 29 -11.56 -11.39 10.15
C ALA A 29 -10.28 -12.08 9.64
N PHE A 30 -10.42 -12.90 8.61
CA PHE A 30 -9.30 -13.39 7.78
C PHE A 30 -9.05 -12.35 6.69
N VAL A 31 -7.89 -11.70 6.74
CA VAL A 31 -7.60 -10.51 5.92
C VAL A 31 -6.59 -10.77 4.79
N GLY A 32 -6.05 -12.00 4.69
CA GLY A 32 -5.00 -12.32 3.73
C GLY A 32 -3.82 -11.35 3.87
N ASP A 33 -3.29 -10.88 2.75
CA ASP A 33 -2.18 -9.93 2.74
C ASP A 33 -2.66 -8.46 2.62
N ALA A 34 -3.86 -8.14 3.13
CA ALA A 34 -4.26 -6.74 3.26
C ALA A 34 -3.41 -6.01 4.30
N ILE A 35 -3.12 -6.67 5.43
CA ILE A 35 -2.16 -6.22 6.45
C ILE A 35 -1.33 -7.40 6.94
N LEU A 36 -0.08 -7.15 7.31
CA LEU A 36 0.84 -8.12 7.90
C LEU A 36 1.41 -7.59 9.23
N PRO A 37 1.71 -8.45 10.22
CA PRO A 37 2.07 -7.99 11.57
C PRO A 37 3.42 -7.27 11.64
N GLN A 38 4.37 -7.57 10.75
CA GLN A 38 5.75 -7.06 10.83
C GLN A 38 6.18 -6.26 9.60
N TYR A 39 5.78 -6.70 8.40
CA TYR A 39 6.17 -6.09 7.14
C TYR A 39 4.97 -5.43 6.49
N THR A 40 5.22 -4.50 5.58
CA THR A 40 4.16 -3.97 4.71
C THR A 40 3.96 -4.92 3.53
N PRO A 41 2.72 -5.29 3.19
CA PRO A 41 2.43 -5.99 1.94
C PRO A 41 2.97 -5.22 0.74
N ASN A 42 3.46 -5.94 -0.26
CA ASN A 42 3.92 -5.32 -1.49
C ASN A 42 2.74 -4.75 -2.28
N VAL A 43 2.90 -3.55 -2.84
CA VAL A 43 1.88 -2.86 -3.64
C VAL A 43 2.46 -2.57 -5.03
N GLY A 44 1.77 -3.02 -6.06
CA GLY A 44 2.15 -2.80 -7.46
C GLY A 44 3.10 -3.82 -8.07
N GLY A 45 3.73 -4.71 -7.28
CA GLY A 45 4.59 -5.78 -7.77
C GLY A 45 3.98 -7.17 -7.64
N ALA A 46 3.10 -7.39 -6.68
CA ALA A 46 2.47 -8.69 -6.44
C ALA A 46 1.37 -9.01 -7.46
N ASP A 47 0.60 -8.02 -7.89
CA ASP A 47 -0.46 -8.17 -8.90
C ASP A 47 -0.52 -6.95 -9.83
N LEU A 48 -0.05 -7.13 -11.06
CA LEU A 48 -0.02 -6.07 -12.09
C LEU A 48 -1.40 -5.73 -12.68
N ARG A 49 -2.46 -6.42 -12.28
CA ARG A 49 -3.84 -6.15 -12.74
C ARG A 49 -4.53 -5.04 -11.94
N VAL A 50 -3.92 -4.62 -10.84
CA VAL A 50 -4.48 -3.56 -10.01
C VAL A 50 -4.24 -2.21 -10.68
N ASP A 51 -5.31 -1.53 -11.09
CA ASP A 51 -5.25 -0.13 -11.49
C ASP A 51 -5.08 0.76 -10.27
N ARG A 52 -4.24 1.78 -10.33
CA ARG A 52 -3.94 2.70 -9.21
C ARG A 52 -3.62 1.95 -7.91
N PRO A 53 -2.60 1.08 -7.90
CA PRO A 53 -2.42 0.11 -6.81
C PRO A 53 -2.27 0.78 -5.44
N LEU A 54 -1.48 1.87 -5.33
CA LEU A 54 -1.28 2.55 -4.06
C LEU A 54 -2.55 3.24 -3.56
N ALA A 55 -3.28 3.93 -4.45
CA ALA A 55 -4.54 4.60 -4.06
C ALA A 55 -5.59 3.59 -3.59
N GLN A 56 -5.75 2.46 -4.31
CA GLN A 56 -6.68 1.40 -3.91
C GLN A 56 -6.25 0.73 -2.60
N TYR A 57 -4.95 0.55 -2.39
CA TYR A 57 -4.44 -0.06 -1.16
C TYR A 57 -4.68 0.82 0.06
N VAL A 58 -4.40 2.12 -0.05
CA VAL A 58 -4.65 3.07 1.05
C VAL A 58 -6.15 3.17 1.39
N ASP A 59 -7.01 3.18 0.37
CA ASP A 59 -8.47 3.11 0.55
C ASP A 59 -8.90 1.80 1.24
N SER A 60 -8.27 0.68 0.90
CA SER A 60 -8.50 -0.61 1.55
C SER A 60 -8.06 -0.63 3.02
N LEU A 61 -6.95 0.05 3.37
CA LEU A 61 -6.52 0.21 4.76
C LEU A 61 -7.53 1.04 5.58
N ASP A 62 -8.05 2.14 5.01
CA ASP A 62 -9.07 2.96 5.66
C ASP A 62 -10.38 2.15 5.85
N ARG A 63 -10.77 1.34 4.85
CA ARG A 63 -11.94 0.45 4.91
C ARG A 63 -11.77 -0.63 5.97
N LEU A 64 -10.59 -1.26 6.03
CA LEU A 64 -10.31 -2.28 7.05
C LEU A 64 -10.33 -1.68 8.47
N ALA A 65 -9.76 -0.49 8.65
CA ALA A 65 -9.79 0.20 9.94
C ALA A 65 -11.22 0.54 10.39
N ALA A 66 -12.13 0.80 9.46
CA ALA A 66 -13.55 1.08 9.74
C ALA A 66 -14.36 -0.18 10.10
N CYS A 67 -13.82 -1.40 9.90
CA CYS A 67 -14.48 -2.64 10.31
C CYS A 67 -14.48 -2.87 11.83
N ASP A 68 -13.70 -2.09 12.59
CA ASP A 68 -13.60 -2.15 14.07
C ASP A 68 -13.38 -3.59 14.59
N LEU A 69 -12.37 -4.25 14.03
CA LEU A 69 -12.04 -5.64 14.36
C LEU A 69 -11.20 -5.71 15.63
N ASP A 70 -11.52 -6.65 16.52
CA ASP A 70 -10.70 -6.99 17.69
C ASP A 70 -9.43 -7.76 17.28
N ARG A 71 -9.50 -8.53 16.18
CA ARG A 71 -8.37 -9.32 15.69
C ARG A 71 -8.46 -9.56 14.19
N ALA A 72 -7.28 -9.52 13.53
CA ALA A 72 -7.14 -9.94 12.13
C ALA A 72 -6.21 -11.14 11.99
N TRP A 73 -6.58 -12.06 11.09
CA TRP A 73 -5.82 -13.25 10.72
C TRP A 73 -5.23 -13.03 9.33
N PRO A 74 -3.92 -12.68 9.25
CA PRO A 74 -3.25 -12.42 7.97
C PRO A 74 -2.94 -13.72 7.22
N GLY A 75 -2.55 -13.59 5.94
CA GLY A 75 -2.09 -14.71 5.13
C GLY A 75 -0.76 -15.31 5.58
N HIS A 76 0.05 -14.54 6.30
CA HIS A 76 1.36 -14.93 6.79
C HIS A 76 1.60 -14.43 8.21
N ARG A 77 2.30 -15.25 9.04
CA ARG A 77 2.74 -14.95 10.41
C ARG A 77 1.60 -14.93 11.43
N ASP A 78 1.83 -14.26 12.55
CA ASP A 78 0.95 -14.27 13.71
C ASP A 78 -0.29 -13.39 13.53
N PRO A 79 -1.36 -13.64 14.28
CA PRO A 79 -2.53 -12.76 14.32
C PRO A 79 -2.17 -11.33 14.74
N ILE A 80 -3.02 -10.38 14.37
CA ILE A 80 -2.88 -8.96 14.65
C ILE A 80 -3.99 -8.56 15.63
N ASP A 81 -3.63 -8.17 16.86
CA ASP A 81 -4.58 -7.83 17.93
C ASP A 81 -5.05 -6.36 17.88
N ASP A 82 -4.45 -5.52 17.04
CA ASP A 82 -4.89 -4.15 16.73
C ASP A 82 -4.86 -3.93 15.21
N PRO A 83 -5.86 -4.43 14.47
CA PRO A 83 -5.91 -4.30 13.02
C PRO A 83 -5.99 -2.85 12.55
N SER A 84 -6.74 -2.00 13.26
CA SER A 84 -6.92 -0.58 12.93
C SER A 84 -5.62 0.21 13.12
N GLY A 85 -4.93 0.01 14.25
CA GLY A 85 -3.62 0.60 14.51
C GLY A 85 -2.60 0.15 13.46
N ARG A 86 -2.58 -1.17 13.14
CA ARG A 86 -1.67 -1.70 12.12
C ARG A 86 -1.93 -1.13 10.72
N ALA A 87 -3.18 -0.98 10.31
CA ALA A 87 -3.54 -0.33 9.04
C ALA A 87 -3.03 1.13 9.01
N GLY A 88 -3.16 1.86 10.13
CA GLY A 88 -2.63 3.21 10.28
C GLY A 88 -1.11 3.31 10.17
N GLU A 89 -0.37 2.35 10.75
CA GLU A 89 1.09 2.25 10.63
C GLU A 89 1.51 2.02 9.16
N ILE A 90 0.86 1.08 8.48
CA ILE A 90 1.16 0.78 7.08
C ILE A 90 0.85 2.00 6.20
N ARG A 91 -0.25 2.70 6.45
CA ARG A 91 -0.58 3.93 5.75
C ARG A 91 0.50 5.01 5.94
N THR A 92 0.98 5.20 7.16
CA THR A 92 2.08 6.13 7.48
C THR A 92 3.36 5.74 6.75
N HIS A 93 3.68 4.46 6.69
CA HIS A 93 4.82 3.94 5.94
C HIS A 93 4.76 4.32 4.44
N HIS A 94 3.59 4.25 3.80
CA HIS A 94 3.45 4.66 2.40
C HIS A 94 3.62 6.18 2.21
N VAL A 95 3.15 7.00 3.14
CA VAL A 95 3.42 8.45 3.15
C VAL A 95 4.92 8.73 3.22
N GLU A 96 5.64 8.05 4.11
CA GLU A 96 7.10 8.19 4.26
C GLU A 96 7.85 7.70 3.03
N ARG A 97 7.42 6.56 2.46
CA ARG A 97 8.02 6.05 1.22
C ARG A 97 7.81 6.99 0.05
N THR A 98 6.65 7.61 -0.07
CA THR A 98 6.40 8.64 -1.10
C THR A 98 7.38 9.80 -0.97
N ARG A 99 7.67 10.29 0.24
CA ARG A 99 8.71 11.31 0.45
C ARG A 99 10.08 10.84 -0.02
N ARG A 100 10.43 9.57 0.23
CA ARG A 100 11.70 9.01 -0.24
C ARG A 100 11.77 8.91 -1.76
N VAL A 101 10.67 8.61 -2.44
CA VAL A 101 10.60 8.62 -3.92
C VAL A 101 10.84 10.03 -4.45
N ILE A 102 10.18 11.04 -3.87
CA ILE A 102 10.40 12.46 -4.22
C ILE A 102 11.87 12.84 -4.02
N GLY A 103 12.44 12.56 -2.85
CA GLY A 103 13.85 12.84 -2.56
C GLY A 103 14.81 12.14 -3.55
N ALA A 104 14.53 10.90 -3.95
CA ALA A 104 15.36 10.19 -4.91
C ALA A 104 15.35 10.83 -6.32
N LEU A 105 14.24 11.46 -6.71
CA LEU A 105 14.16 12.21 -7.97
C LEU A 105 14.77 13.62 -7.84
N ASP A 106 14.62 14.27 -6.69
CA ASP A 106 15.19 15.60 -6.42
C ASP A 106 16.73 15.55 -6.39
N ASP A 107 17.29 14.58 -5.65
CA ASP A 107 18.74 14.43 -5.47
C ASP A 107 19.47 13.97 -6.75
N HIS A 108 18.82 13.20 -7.60
CA HIS A 108 19.49 12.47 -8.68
C HIS A 108 18.91 12.74 -10.09
N GLY A 109 17.85 13.53 -10.18
CA GLY A 109 17.18 13.86 -11.45
C GLY A 109 16.28 12.73 -11.97
N PRO A 110 15.77 12.88 -13.21
CA PRO A 110 14.83 11.95 -13.82
C PRO A 110 15.33 10.51 -13.81
N ALA A 111 14.40 9.57 -13.64
CA ALA A 111 14.72 8.14 -13.57
C ALA A 111 13.53 7.26 -13.94
N ASP A 112 13.83 6.09 -14.44
CA ASP A 112 12.85 5.02 -14.62
C ASP A 112 12.52 4.30 -13.28
N THR A 113 11.50 3.48 -13.32
CA THR A 113 11.02 2.72 -12.16
C THR A 113 12.10 1.82 -11.54
N TRP A 114 12.96 1.20 -12.35
CA TRP A 114 14.04 0.33 -11.89
C TRP A 114 15.11 1.11 -11.16
N THR A 115 15.50 2.26 -11.72
CA THR A 115 16.47 3.16 -11.11
C THR A 115 15.96 3.73 -9.78
N VAL A 116 14.70 4.15 -9.71
CA VAL A 116 14.08 4.60 -8.46
C VAL A 116 14.04 3.46 -7.44
N SER A 117 13.66 2.24 -7.85
CA SER A 117 13.70 1.05 -6.98
C SER A 117 15.10 0.81 -6.41
N ALA A 118 16.14 0.84 -7.24
CA ALA A 118 17.51 0.65 -6.78
C ALA A 118 17.97 1.73 -5.79
N ARG A 119 17.54 2.98 -5.99
CA ARG A 119 17.82 4.08 -5.05
C ARG A 119 17.12 3.90 -3.69
N LEU A 120 15.91 3.32 -3.69
CA LEU A 120 15.11 3.12 -2.47
C LEU A 120 15.54 1.90 -1.66
N PHE A 121 15.87 0.82 -2.33
CA PHE A 121 16.02 -0.51 -1.74
C PHE A 121 17.43 -1.11 -1.88
N GLY A 122 18.30 -0.50 -2.71
CA GLY A 122 19.61 -1.06 -3.04
C GLY A 122 19.52 -2.26 -3.99
N GLU A 123 20.48 -3.16 -3.89
CA GLU A 123 20.49 -4.41 -4.65
C GLU A 123 19.43 -5.36 -4.09
N LEU A 124 18.56 -5.85 -4.97
CA LEU A 124 17.48 -6.77 -4.63
C LEU A 124 17.77 -8.15 -5.20
N GLU A 125 17.40 -9.18 -4.45
CA GLU A 125 17.59 -10.58 -4.82
C GLU A 125 16.26 -11.33 -4.84
N GLU A 126 16.21 -12.46 -5.53
CA GLU A 126 15.08 -13.37 -5.61
C GLU A 126 13.78 -12.66 -6.06
N ILE A 127 12.69 -12.89 -5.32
CA ILE A 127 11.37 -12.30 -5.63
C ILE A 127 11.37 -10.77 -5.46
N HIS A 128 12.28 -10.22 -4.64
CA HIS A 128 12.35 -8.78 -4.40
C HIS A 128 12.78 -7.99 -5.65
N ILE A 129 13.44 -8.63 -6.62
CA ILE A 129 13.75 -8.05 -7.93
C ILE A 129 12.48 -7.57 -8.65
N LEU A 130 11.34 -8.24 -8.47
CA LEU A 130 10.06 -7.84 -9.04
C LEU A 130 9.27 -6.93 -8.10
N HIS A 131 9.34 -7.18 -6.80
CA HIS A 131 8.59 -6.43 -5.80
C HIS A 131 9.06 -4.97 -5.67
N GLY A 132 10.38 -4.73 -5.71
CA GLY A 132 10.92 -3.39 -5.58
C GLY A 132 10.49 -2.43 -6.70
N PRO A 133 10.68 -2.79 -7.99
CA PRO A 133 10.19 -1.97 -9.08
C PRO A 133 8.67 -1.77 -9.09
N GLY A 134 7.90 -2.80 -8.73
CA GLY A 134 6.45 -2.68 -8.59
C GLY A 134 6.04 -1.67 -7.51
N GLU A 135 6.71 -1.71 -6.38
CA GLU A 135 6.51 -0.74 -5.29
C GLU A 135 6.89 0.69 -5.73
N ALA A 136 8.04 0.86 -6.40
CA ALA A 136 8.45 2.15 -6.95
C ALA A 136 7.44 2.67 -7.98
N PHE A 137 6.95 1.79 -8.88
CA PHE A 137 5.92 2.12 -9.85
C PHE A 137 4.63 2.62 -9.18
N ALA A 138 4.15 1.92 -8.14
CA ALA A 138 2.93 2.30 -7.45
C ALA A 138 2.99 3.72 -6.86
N HIS A 139 4.14 4.10 -6.30
CA HIS A 139 4.37 5.44 -5.78
C HIS A 139 4.54 6.48 -6.88
N LEU A 140 5.28 6.18 -7.96
CA LEU A 140 5.47 7.07 -9.10
C LEU A 140 4.15 7.33 -9.83
N GLU A 141 3.34 6.31 -10.06
CA GLU A 141 2.00 6.43 -10.66
C GLU A 141 1.07 7.30 -9.81
N HIS A 142 1.11 7.13 -8.49
CA HIS A 142 0.36 7.95 -7.56
C HIS A 142 0.80 9.42 -7.62
N LEU A 143 2.09 9.70 -7.63
CA LEU A 143 2.66 11.05 -7.77
C LEU A 143 2.33 11.69 -9.12
N GLU A 144 2.37 10.93 -10.21
CA GLU A 144 1.99 11.39 -11.56
C GLU A 144 0.53 11.85 -11.60
N ARG A 145 -0.39 11.09 -11.01
CA ARG A 145 -1.82 11.44 -10.93
C ARG A 145 -2.09 12.72 -10.14
N HIS A 146 -1.22 13.04 -9.20
CA HIS A 146 -1.32 14.28 -8.42
C HIS A 146 -0.50 15.44 -9.03
N GLY A 147 0.15 15.24 -10.20
CA GLY A 147 0.93 16.27 -10.87
C GLY A 147 2.26 16.63 -10.18
N ILE A 148 2.73 15.78 -9.27
CA ILE A 148 4.01 15.96 -8.55
C ILE A 148 5.18 15.51 -9.43
N VAL A 149 4.98 14.50 -10.25
CA VAL A 149 5.93 14.07 -11.27
C VAL A 149 5.25 14.04 -12.64
N GLU A 150 6.06 14.16 -13.70
CA GLU A 150 5.66 14.00 -15.09
C GLU A 150 6.41 12.82 -15.69
N ARG A 151 5.71 12.02 -16.49
CA ARG A 151 6.28 10.87 -17.18
C ARG A 151 6.61 11.22 -18.62
N ASP A 152 7.86 10.94 -19.03
CA ASP A 152 8.33 11.01 -20.41
C ASP A 152 8.91 9.65 -20.82
N GLY A 153 8.17 8.91 -21.62
CA GLY A 153 8.52 7.53 -21.99
C GLY A 153 8.57 6.61 -20.78
N ALA A 154 9.75 6.14 -20.40
CA ALA A 154 9.97 5.28 -19.24
C ALA A 154 10.40 6.05 -17.99
N GLU A 155 10.82 7.31 -18.13
CA GLU A 155 11.37 8.12 -17.04
C GLU A 155 10.30 9.00 -16.39
N TYR A 156 10.47 9.23 -15.10
CA TYR A 156 9.69 10.18 -14.30
C TYR A 156 10.58 11.35 -13.90
N ARG A 157 10.06 12.56 -14.07
CA ARG A 157 10.72 13.81 -13.70
C ARG A 157 9.91 14.53 -12.63
N LEU A 158 10.59 15.01 -11.59
CA LEU A 158 9.99 15.80 -10.52
C LEU A 158 9.55 17.17 -11.04
N ILE A 159 8.32 17.56 -10.74
CA ILE A 159 7.71 18.85 -11.09
C ILE A 159 7.54 19.70 -9.84
N ASP A 160 7.07 19.12 -8.74
CA ASP A 160 6.91 19.77 -7.45
C ASP A 160 7.82 19.08 -6.41
N PRO A 161 8.92 19.72 -5.96
CA PRO A 161 9.85 19.11 -5.02
C PRO A 161 9.39 19.19 -3.55
N ASP A 162 8.38 20.01 -3.21
CA ASP A 162 7.93 20.21 -1.83
C ASP A 162 6.39 20.14 -1.68
N PRO A 163 5.76 19.03 -2.12
CA PRO A 163 4.31 18.89 -1.99
C PRO A 163 3.90 18.57 -0.55
N ASP A 164 2.66 18.88 -0.21
CA ASP A 164 2.04 18.35 1.01
C ASP A 164 1.73 16.85 0.84
N VAL A 165 2.74 16.01 1.08
CA VAL A 165 2.62 14.55 0.88
C VAL A 165 1.46 13.92 1.64
N PRO A 166 1.16 14.27 2.92
CA PRO A 166 -0.04 13.79 3.59
C PRO A 166 -1.34 14.09 2.84
N ALA A 167 -1.46 15.22 2.17
CA ALA A 167 -2.66 15.59 1.41
C ALA A 167 -2.87 14.72 0.15
N LEU A 168 -1.83 14.03 -0.34
CA LEU A 168 -1.93 13.07 -1.44
C LEU A 168 -2.63 11.76 -1.01
N PHE A 169 -2.83 11.57 0.30
CA PHE A 169 -3.45 10.40 0.93
C PHE A 169 -4.68 10.83 1.74
N PRO A 170 -5.75 11.32 1.12
CA PRO A 170 -6.96 11.69 1.86
C PRO A 170 -7.54 10.45 2.55
N LYS A 171 -8.05 10.63 3.79
CA LYS A 171 -8.77 9.56 4.47
C LYS A 171 -10.17 9.41 3.87
N THR A 172 -10.52 8.19 3.50
CA THR A 172 -11.87 7.84 3.12
C THR A 172 -12.67 7.55 4.40
N GLN A 173 -13.86 8.14 4.51
CA GLN A 173 -14.80 7.84 5.60
C GLN A 173 -15.76 6.75 5.12
N TYR A 174 -15.87 5.66 5.87
CA TYR A 174 -16.76 4.53 5.64
C TYR A 174 -17.83 4.45 6.73
#